data_7672fc1fc13b67050c2325dbdf05996d
#
_entry.id   7672fc1fc13b67050c2325dbdf05996d
#
_cell.length_a   1.000
_cell.length_b   1.000
_cell.length_c   1.000
_cell.angle_alpha   90.00
_cell.angle_beta   90.00
_cell.angle_gamma   90.00
#
_symmetry.space_group_name_H-M   'P 1'
#
loop_
_entity.id
_entity.type
_entity.pdbx_description
1 polymer ?
#
loop_
_entity_poly.entity_id
_entity_poly.type
_entity_poly.pdbx_seq_one_letter_code
_entity_poly.pdbx_strand_id
1 'polypeptide(L)'
;RIVRYVMTEAGHTFSAASIVRYLKKEKRPCTVDTVLNYLDLCEQAFLFARVKREDLIGRRILAVDEKFYVTDHGMRRFLVGGDAMRDIDQMLENLVYFELVRRGWHVTIGKIRSEEVDFVAERNGEINYYQVT
;
A
#
# COMPACT_ATOMS: atom_id res chain seq x y z
N ARG A 1 -4.73 -4.54 15.97
CA ARG A 1 -5.82 -4.78 14.99
C ARG A 1 -5.59 -4.04 13.68
N ILE A 2 -5.35 -2.72 13.70
CA ILE A 2 -5.10 -1.91 12.48
C ILE A 2 -3.91 -2.47 11.70
N VAL A 3 -2.76 -2.68 12.35
CA VAL A 3 -1.56 -3.28 11.72
C VAL A 3 -1.89 -4.62 11.07
N ARG A 4 -2.64 -5.49 11.77
CA ARG A 4 -3.03 -6.79 11.20
C ARG A 4 -3.89 -6.64 9.95
N TYR A 5 -4.85 -5.71 9.96
CA TYR A 5 -5.67 -5.40 8.78
C TYR A 5 -4.79 -4.96 7.61
N VAL A 6 -3.91 -3.98 7.82
CA VAL A 6 -2.99 -3.49 6.79
C VAL A 6 -2.10 -4.62 6.25
N MET A 7 -1.57 -5.47 7.12
CA MET A 7 -0.75 -6.60 6.71
C MET A 7 -1.53 -7.65 5.91
N THR A 8 -2.83 -7.83 6.21
CA THR A 8 -3.71 -8.73 5.44
C THR A 8 -4.00 -8.17 4.05
N GLU A 9 -4.29 -6.87 3.96
CA GLU A 9 -4.65 -6.19 2.72
C GLU A 9 -3.42 -5.63 1.95
N ALA A 10 -2.20 -5.90 2.42
CA ALA A 10 -0.98 -5.42 1.77
C ALA A 10 -0.93 -5.86 0.30
N GLY A 11 -0.59 -4.93 -0.60
CA GLY A 11 -0.65 -5.15 -2.04
C GLY A 11 -2.02 -4.87 -2.68
N HIS A 12 -3.08 -4.67 -1.88
CA HIS A 12 -4.38 -4.21 -2.36
C HIS A 12 -4.64 -2.76 -1.99
N THR A 13 -5.54 -2.11 -2.71
CA THR A 13 -5.98 -0.74 -2.38
C THR A 13 -7.09 -0.77 -1.34
N PHE A 14 -7.00 0.09 -0.33
CA PHE A 14 -8.05 0.29 0.65
C PHE A 14 -8.00 1.71 1.24
N SER A 15 -9.05 2.08 1.97
CA SER A 15 -9.18 3.39 2.62
C SER A 15 -9.25 3.28 4.13
N ALA A 16 -8.96 4.38 4.84
CA ALA A 16 -9.17 4.46 6.29
C ALA A 16 -10.62 4.13 6.69
N ALA A 17 -11.60 4.49 5.85
CA ALA A 17 -13.00 4.14 6.06
C ALA A 17 -13.25 2.62 6.02
N SER A 18 -12.50 1.86 5.22
CA SER A 18 -12.56 0.39 5.19
C SER A 18 -12.09 -0.21 6.50
N ILE A 19 -11.01 0.34 7.07
CA ILE A 19 -10.49 -0.06 8.39
C ILE A 19 -11.52 0.23 9.48
N VAL A 20 -12.15 1.42 9.46
CA VAL A 20 -13.20 1.78 10.44
C VAL A 20 -14.36 0.78 10.37
N ARG A 21 -14.83 0.43 9.17
CA ARG A 21 -15.89 -0.58 8.99
C ARG A 21 -15.49 -1.95 9.54
N TYR A 22 -14.24 -2.37 9.29
CA TYR A 22 -13.69 -3.62 9.83
C TYR A 22 -13.67 -3.59 11.37
N LEU A 23 -13.13 -2.53 11.98
CA LEU A 23 -13.07 -2.40 13.44
C LEU A 23 -14.44 -2.33 14.10
N LYS A 24 -15.42 -1.72 13.43
CA LYS A 24 -16.81 -1.71 13.90
C LYS A 24 -17.40 -3.13 13.98
N LYS A 25 -17.12 -3.98 12.97
CA LYS A 25 -17.52 -5.40 13.00
C LYS A 25 -16.86 -6.17 14.14
N GLU A 26 -15.62 -5.81 14.47
CA GLU A 26 -14.85 -6.37 15.60
C GLU A 26 -15.29 -5.79 16.97
N LYS A 27 -16.41 -5.03 17.03
CA LYS A 27 -16.91 -4.35 18.24
C LYS A 27 -15.88 -3.38 18.87
N ARG A 28 -15.04 -2.78 18.07
CA ARG A 28 -14.02 -1.79 18.46
C ARG A 28 -14.14 -0.53 17.61
N PRO A 29 -15.23 0.24 17.74
CA PRO A 29 -15.45 1.42 16.91
C PRO A 29 -14.36 2.47 17.17
N CYS A 30 -13.91 3.10 16.10
CA CYS A 30 -13.03 4.25 16.14
C CYS A 30 -13.35 5.22 14.99
N THR A 31 -12.79 6.42 15.03
CA THR A 31 -12.99 7.42 13.98
C THR A 31 -11.98 7.24 12.85
N VAL A 32 -12.26 7.84 11.69
CA VAL A 32 -11.33 7.87 10.55
C VAL A 32 -10.03 8.58 10.97
N ASP A 33 -10.12 9.69 11.69
CA ASP A 33 -8.93 10.44 12.15
C ASP A 33 -8.03 9.59 13.06
N THR A 34 -8.64 8.80 13.96
CA THR A 34 -7.88 7.87 14.79
C THR A 34 -7.13 6.84 13.93
N VAL A 35 -7.80 6.28 12.92
CA VAL A 35 -7.16 5.32 12.00
C VAL A 35 -6.02 5.98 11.25
N LEU A 36 -6.22 7.18 10.68
CA LEU A 36 -5.17 7.91 9.96
C LEU A 36 -3.96 8.16 10.85
N ASN A 37 -4.16 8.63 12.09
CA ASN A 37 -3.06 8.83 13.05
C ASN A 37 -2.27 7.54 13.32
N TYR A 38 -2.97 6.40 13.47
CA TYR A 38 -2.30 5.11 13.64
C TYR A 38 -1.52 4.68 12.40
N LEU A 39 -2.05 4.91 11.21
CA LEU A 39 -1.36 4.61 9.95
C LEU A 39 -0.09 5.46 9.82
N ASP A 40 -0.15 6.75 10.15
CA ASP A 40 1.00 7.64 10.13
C ASP A 40 2.09 7.20 11.10
N LEU A 41 1.72 6.81 12.33
CA LEU A 41 2.68 6.28 13.32
C LEU A 41 3.33 4.97 12.86
N CYS A 42 2.56 4.07 12.25
CA CYS A 42 3.07 2.81 11.72
C CYS A 42 4.03 3.04 10.54
N GLU A 43 3.75 4.00 9.67
CA GLU A 43 4.64 4.39 8.58
C GLU A 43 5.94 5.00 9.12
N GLN A 44 5.86 5.90 10.10
CA GLN A 44 7.04 6.46 10.79
C GLN A 44 7.87 5.38 11.51
N ALA A 45 7.23 4.33 12.01
CA ALA A 45 7.88 3.17 12.61
C ALA A 45 8.41 2.15 11.58
N PHE A 46 8.35 2.46 10.29
CA PHE A 46 8.78 1.58 9.20
C PHE A 46 8.11 0.20 9.18
N LEU A 47 6.87 0.08 9.64
CA LEU A 47 6.12 -1.18 9.55
C LEU A 47 5.61 -1.44 8.14
N PHE A 48 5.27 -0.38 7.43
CA PHE A 48 4.87 -0.40 6.02
C PHE A 48 5.09 0.97 5.37
N ALA A 49 5.10 0.99 4.06
CA ALA A 49 5.05 2.21 3.25
C ALA A 49 3.65 2.40 2.68
N ARG A 50 3.16 3.63 2.72
CA ARG A 50 1.88 4.03 2.15
C ARG A 50 2.12 4.73 0.82
N VAL A 51 1.56 4.17 -0.26
CA VAL A 51 1.81 4.63 -1.62
C VAL A 51 0.55 5.22 -2.22
N LYS A 52 0.65 6.46 -2.66
CA LYS A 52 -0.45 7.21 -3.26
C LYS A 52 -0.73 6.72 -4.67
N ARG A 53 -1.97 6.87 -5.11
CA ARG A 53 -2.39 6.63 -6.49
C ARG A 53 -2.38 7.92 -7.28
N GLU A 54 -2.02 7.82 -8.54
CA GLU A 54 -1.99 8.92 -9.49
C GLU A 54 -2.89 8.61 -10.67
N ASP A 55 -3.80 9.54 -10.99
CA ASP A 55 -4.55 9.51 -12.23
C ASP A 55 -3.63 9.98 -13.38
N LEU A 56 -3.25 9.05 -14.25
CA LEU A 56 -2.31 9.30 -15.33
C LEU A 56 -2.91 10.15 -16.46
N ILE A 57 -4.22 10.22 -16.59
CA ILE A 57 -4.90 11.08 -17.57
C ILE A 57 -4.96 12.52 -17.04
N GLY A 58 -5.44 12.70 -15.82
CA GLY A 58 -5.56 14.01 -15.17
C GLY A 58 -4.28 14.50 -14.51
N ARG A 59 -3.22 13.70 -14.45
CA ARG A 59 -1.94 14.00 -13.78
C ARG A 59 -2.13 14.57 -12.37
N ARG A 60 -2.94 13.88 -11.57
CA ARG A 60 -3.23 14.29 -10.19
C ARG A 60 -3.17 13.11 -9.22
N ILE A 61 -2.67 13.40 -8.02
CA ILE A 61 -2.69 12.43 -6.92
C ILE A 61 -4.14 12.25 -6.44
N LEU A 62 -4.55 10.99 -6.30
CA LEU A 62 -5.85 10.63 -5.76
C LEU A 62 -5.81 10.62 -4.23
N ALA A 63 -6.84 11.19 -3.62
CA ALA A 63 -6.91 11.35 -2.15
C ALA A 63 -7.35 10.08 -1.41
N VAL A 64 -7.78 9.06 -2.12
CA VAL A 64 -8.38 7.85 -1.54
C VAL A 64 -7.82 6.58 -2.19
N ASP A 65 -7.99 5.45 -1.49
CA ASP A 65 -7.60 4.13 -1.96
C ASP A 65 -6.09 4.01 -2.21
N GLU A 66 -5.31 4.27 -1.16
CA GLU A 66 -3.86 4.09 -1.16
C GLU A 66 -3.51 2.60 -1.12
N LYS A 67 -2.32 2.26 -1.61
CA LYS A 67 -1.76 0.90 -1.53
C LYS A 67 -0.68 0.85 -0.45
N PHE A 68 -0.56 -0.29 0.22
CA PHE A 68 0.38 -0.45 1.32
C PHE A 68 1.35 -1.59 1.04
N TYR A 69 2.64 -1.33 1.24
CA TYR A 69 3.72 -2.30 1.08
C TYR A 69 4.41 -2.53 2.42
N VAL A 70 4.54 -3.79 2.80
CA VAL A 70 5.14 -4.16 4.09
C VAL A 70 6.66 -4.18 4.00
N THR A 71 7.33 -3.67 5.03
CA THR A 71 8.79 -3.63 5.08
C THR A 71 9.41 -4.98 5.46
N ASP A 72 8.66 -5.82 6.17
CA ASP A 72 9.11 -7.13 6.64
C ASP A 72 8.06 -8.21 6.36
N HIS A 73 8.34 -9.07 5.38
CA HIS A 73 7.49 -10.20 5.03
C HIS A 73 7.44 -11.28 6.12
N GLY A 74 8.50 -11.43 6.92
CA GLY A 74 8.54 -12.35 8.05
C GLY A 74 7.54 -11.93 9.12
N MET A 75 7.50 -10.64 9.44
CA MET A 75 6.51 -10.08 10.36
C MET A 75 5.08 -10.21 9.82
N ARG A 76 4.86 -9.92 8.53
CA ARG A 76 3.56 -10.14 7.89
C ARG A 76 3.10 -11.59 8.06
N ARG A 77 3.96 -12.54 7.72
CA ARG A 77 3.66 -13.98 7.83
C ARG A 77 3.35 -14.40 9.27
N PHE A 78 4.09 -13.88 10.23
CA PHE A 78 3.84 -14.14 11.66
C PHE A 78 2.49 -13.61 12.13
N LEU A 79 2.12 -12.38 11.72
CA LEU A 79 0.88 -11.73 12.19
C LEU A 79 -0.39 -12.25 11.49
N VAL A 80 -0.29 -12.56 10.21
CA VAL A 80 -1.45 -12.87 9.36
C VAL A 80 -1.55 -14.37 9.10
N GLY A 81 -0.43 -15.06 9.06
CA GLY A 81 -0.32 -16.40 8.49
C GLY A 81 -0.32 -16.31 6.97
N GLY A 82 -0.64 -17.37 6.29
CA GLY A 82 -0.82 -17.39 4.83
C GLY A 82 0.01 -18.44 4.13
N ASP A 83 -0.37 -18.73 2.90
CA ASP A 83 0.31 -19.61 1.99
C ASP A 83 1.23 -18.79 1.08
N ALA A 84 2.54 -19.00 1.20
CA ALA A 84 3.55 -18.28 0.43
C ALA A 84 3.33 -18.38 -1.10
N MET A 85 2.72 -19.48 -1.56
CA MET A 85 2.42 -19.68 -2.99
C MET A 85 1.27 -18.82 -3.50
N ARG A 86 0.29 -18.50 -2.64
CA ARG A 86 -0.85 -17.64 -3.01
C ARG A 86 -0.52 -16.16 -3.01
N ASP A 87 0.50 -15.78 -2.26
CA ASP A 87 0.88 -14.38 -2.06
C ASP A 87 2.10 -13.97 -2.91
N ILE A 88 2.56 -14.80 -3.84
CA ILE A 88 3.82 -14.59 -4.55
C ILE A 88 3.80 -13.32 -5.39
N ASP A 89 2.70 -13.02 -6.08
CA ASP A 89 2.58 -11.83 -6.92
C ASP A 89 2.67 -10.55 -6.07
N GLN A 90 1.99 -10.55 -4.92
CA GLN A 90 2.05 -9.43 -3.97
C GLN A 90 3.44 -9.27 -3.35
N MET A 91 4.14 -10.38 -3.09
CA MET A 91 5.52 -10.34 -2.62
C MET A 91 6.47 -9.76 -3.66
N LEU A 92 6.32 -10.16 -4.93
CA LEU A 92 7.13 -9.63 -6.02
C LEU A 92 6.87 -8.14 -6.22
N GLU A 93 5.63 -7.72 -6.24
CA GLU A 93 5.25 -6.31 -6.32
C GLU A 93 5.85 -5.50 -5.16
N ASN A 94 5.77 -6.02 -3.94
CA ASN A 94 6.36 -5.40 -2.76
C ASN A 94 7.89 -5.25 -2.86
N LEU A 95 8.59 -6.27 -3.36
CA LEU A 95 10.04 -6.22 -3.57
C LEU A 95 10.43 -5.19 -4.63
N VAL A 96 9.69 -5.14 -5.74
CA VAL A 96 9.91 -4.15 -6.80
C VAL A 96 9.71 -2.73 -6.27
N TYR A 97 8.66 -2.48 -5.48
CA TYR A 97 8.44 -1.19 -4.84
C TYR A 97 9.66 -0.73 -4.04
N PHE A 98 10.12 -1.56 -3.08
CA PHE A 98 11.25 -1.17 -2.23
C PHE A 98 12.56 -1.07 -3.01
N GLU A 99 12.76 -1.85 -4.05
CA GLU A 99 13.94 -1.71 -4.91
C GLU A 99 13.92 -0.39 -5.69
N LEU A 100 12.77 0.05 -6.20
CA LEU A 100 12.62 1.35 -6.85
C LEU A 100 12.93 2.50 -5.88
N VAL A 101 12.34 2.45 -4.68
CA VAL A 101 12.60 3.45 -3.61
C VAL A 101 14.08 3.46 -3.22
N ARG A 102 14.70 2.29 -3.04
CA ARG A 102 16.13 2.16 -2.72
C ARG A 102 17.03 2.80 -3.79
N ARG A 103 16.61 2.75 -5.05
CA ARG A 103 17.31 3.41 -6.18
C ARG A 103 17.03 4.91 -6.27
N GLY A 104 16.28 5.48 -5.36
CA GLY A 104 15.97 6.90 -5.30
C GLY A 104 14.83 7.35 -6.21
N TRP A 105 13.97 6.44 -6.66
CA TRP A 105 12.76 6.78 -7.39
C TRP A 105 11.65 7.24 -6.45
N HIS A 106 10.93 8.27 -6.84
CA HIS A 106 9.61 8.56 -6.26
C HIS A 106 8.57 7.67 -6.93
N VAL A 107 7.83 6.91 -6.14
CA VAL A 107 6.95 5.85 -6.67
C VAL A 107 5.50 6.13 -6.29
N THR A 108 4.62 6.08 -7.28
CA THR A 108 3.17 6.10 -7.12
C THR A 108 2.54 4.91 -7.85
N ILE A 109 1.27 4.64 -7.56
CA ILE A 109 0.46 3.66 -8.29
C ILE A 109 -0.28 4.39 -9.41
N GLY A 110 -0.11 3.95 -10.65
CA GLY A 110 -0.77 4.56 -11.79
C GLY A 110 -2.23 4.09 -11.93
N LYS A 111 -3.13 5.01 -12.29
CA LYS A 111 -4.50 4.68 -12.65
C LYS A 111 -4.85 5.29 -14.01
N ILE A 112 -5.32 4.44 -14.94
CA ILE A 112 -5.86 4.86 -16.25
C ILE A 112 -7.28 4.33 -16.35
N ARG A 113 -8.28 5.21 -16.19
CA ARG A 113 -9.71 4.82 -16.15
C ARG A 113 -9.98 3.78 -15.07
N SER A 114 -10.28 2.52 -15.45
CA SER A 114 -10.52 1.39 -14.56
C SER A 114 -9.28 0.51 -14.34
N GLU A 115 -8.22 0.71 -15.12
CA GLU A 115 -7.01 -0.11 -15.08
C GLU A 115 -5.95 0.49 -14.13
N GLU A 116 -5.12 -0.37 -13.56
CA GLU A 116 -4.02 -0.02 -12.68
C GLU A 116 -2.70 -0.31 -13.38
N VAL A 117 -1.75 0.61 -13.24
CA VAL A 117 -0.33 0.41 -13.53
C VAL A 117 0.37 0.26 -12.19
N ASP A 118 1.04 -0.86 -11.96
CA ASP A 118 1.57 -1.19 -10.63
C ASP A 118 2.47 -0.09 -10.10
N PHE A 119 3.39 0.45 -10.91
CA PHE A 119 4.22 1.56 -10.48
C PHE A 119 4.45 2.59 -11.57
N VAL A 120 4.37 3.85 -11.14
CA VAL A 120 4.91 5.02 -11.84
C VAL A 120 6.10 5.51 -11.02
N ALA A 121 7.29 5.45 -11.59
CA ALA A 121 8.52 5.85 -10.92
C ALA A 121 9.09 7.10 -11.58
N GLU A 122 9.28 8.15 -10.78
CA GLU A 122 9.80 9.44 -11.24
C GLU A 122 11.13 9.75 -10.53
N ARG A 123 12.12 10.20 -11.30
CA ARG A 123 13.41 10.66 -10.80
C ARG A 123 14.03 11.65 -11.77
N ASN A 124 14.35 12.87 -11.30
CA ASN A 124 15.04 13.92 -12.09
C ASN A 124 14.32 14.25 -13.41
N GLY A 125 12.99 14.19 -13.44
CA GLY A 125 12.18 14.44 -14.65
C GLY A 125 12.05 13.22 -15.58
N GLU A 126 12.70 12.11 -15.29
CA GLU A 126 12.49 10.82 -15.97
C GLU A 126 11.31 10.09 -15.33
N ILE A 127 10.40 9.57 -16.15
CA ILE A 127 9.21 8.81 -15.71
C ILE A 127 9.23 7.44 -16.37
N ASN A 128 9.16 6.39 -15.55
CA ASN A 128 9.08 5.00 -15.99
C ASN A 128 7.82 4.33 -15.44
N TYR A 129 7.26 3.42 -16.23
CA TYR A 129 6.08 2.64 -15.87
C TYR A 129 6.45 1.17 -15.73
N TYR A 130 6.00 0.53 -14.67
CA TYR A 130 6.28 -0.87 -14.38
C TYR A 130 5.00 -1.65 -14.15
N GLN A 131 4.96 -2.84 -14.73
CA GLN A 131 3.94 -3.85 -14.47
C GLN A 131 4.66 -5.10 -13.97
N VAL A 132 4.27 -5.61 -12.82
CA VAL A 132 4.85 -6.80 -12.19
C VAL A 132 3.97 -7.99 -12.53
N THR A 133 4.52 -8.98 -13.22
CA THR A 133 3.80 -10.20 -13.65
C THR A 133 4.62 -11.44 -13.33
#